data_7d32dbfe3639ba711dbdbc96804a4a85
#
_entry.id   7d32dbfe3639ba711dbdbc96804a4a85
#
_cell.length_a   1.000
_cell.length_b   1.000
_cell.length_c   1.000
_cell.angle_alpha   90.00
_cell.angle_beta   90.00
_cell.angle_gamma   90.00
#
_symmetry.space_group_name_H-M   'P 1'
#
loop_
_entity.id
_entity.type
_entity.pdbx_description
1 polymer ?
#
loop_
_entity_poly.entity_id
_entity_poly.type
_entity_poly.pdbx_seq_one_letter_code
_entity_poly.pdbx_strand_id
1 'polypeptide(L)'
;MIDRNSPIPLYFQIKKDICHQIDTGELKEGDKLPTEYWYRDHYQVSRVTIRRAIEELVNENVLERERKKGAVVAGKKVNRQVNKR
;
A
#
# COMPACT_ATOMS: atom_id res chain seq x y z
N MET A 1 2.00 3.39 12.68
CA MET A 1 3.23 2.62 12.95
C MET A 1 2.96 1.16 13.14
N ILE A 2 3.95 0.33 12.93
CA ILE A 2 3.75 -1.10 13.11
C ILE A 2 4.17 -1.51 14.51
N ASP A 3 3.59 -2.61 14.98
CA ASP A 3 3.84 -3.15 16.30
C ASP A 3 4.35 -4.58 16.14
N ARG A 4 5.65 -4.77 16.44
CA ARG A 4 6.28 -6.07 16.26
C ARG A 4 5.82 -7.10 17.29
N ASN A 5 5.26 -6.64 18.38
CA ASN A 5 4.78 -7.54 19.42
C ASN A 5 3.34 -7.98 19.21
N SER A 6 2.68 -7.38 18.23
CA SER A 6 1.31 -7.76 17.92
C SER A 6 1.27 -9.11 17.20
N PRO A 7 0.23 -9.92 17.41
CA PRO A 7 0.07 -11.16 16.64
C PRO A 7 -0.29 -10.90 15.17
N ILE A 8 -0.63 -9.66 14.82
CA ILE A 8 -0.97 -9.33 13.43
C ILE A 8 0.30 -9.29 12.60
N PRO A 9 0.34 -10.00 11.45
CA PRO A 9 1.54 -10.02 10.61
C PRO A 9 1.99 -8.62 10.21
N LEU A 10 3.29 -8.43 10.11
CA LEU A 10 3.84 -7.11 9.79
C LEU A 10 3.36 -6.59 8.44
N TYR A 11 3.28 -7.46 7.43
CA TYR A 11 2.84 -7.01 6.10
C TYR A 11 1.41 -6.46 6.17
N PHE A 12 0.57 -7.07 6.99
CA PHE A 12 -0.81 -6.62 7.12
C PHE A 12 -0.87 -5.27 7.82
N GLN A 13 -0.05 -5.07 8.84
CA GLN A 13 0.01 -3.78 9.52
C GLN A 13 0.49 -2.69 8.56
N ILE A 14 1.45 -3.01 7.69
CA ILE A 14 1.93 -2.06 6.70
C ILE A 14 0.83 -1.73 5.70
N LYS A 15 0.06 -2.73 5.28
CA LYS A 15 -1.08 -2.48 4.41
C LYS A 15 -2.04 -1.48 5.03
N LYS A 16 -2.36 -1.70 6.31
CA LYS A 16 -3.30 -0.82 7.01
C LYS A 16 -2.73 0.59 7.13
N ASP A 17 -1.43 0.69 7.36
CA ASP A 17 -0.80 1.99 7.49
C ASP A 17 -0.87 2.77 6.18
N ILE A 18 -0.60 2.09 5.06
CA ILE A 18 -0.68 2.73 3.75
C ILE A 18 -2.12 3.15 3.46
N CYS A 19 -3.09 2.27 3.75
CA CYS A 19 -4.50 2.61 3.55
C CYS A 19 -4.89 3.83 4.38
N HIS A 20 -4.39 3.92 5.60
CA HIS A 20 -4.68 5.06 6.45
C HIS A 20 -4.14 6.35 5.82
N GLN A 21 -2.94 6.31 5.25
CA GLN A 21 -2.37 7.47 4.57
C GLN A 21 -3.22 7.91 3.38
N ILE A 22 -3.81 6.95 2.68
CA ILE A 22 -4.70 7.26 1.58
C ILE A 22 -5.99 7.89 2.10
N ASP A 23 -6.53 7.32 3.17
CA ASP A 23 -7.78 7.82 3.76
C ASP A 23 -7.64 9.23 4.30
N THR A 24 -6.49 9.56 4.86
CA THR A 24 -6.27 10.89 5.44
C THR A 24 -5.83 11.92 4.41
N GLY A 25 -5.54 11.49 3.19
CA GLY A 25 -5.10 12.40 2.15
C GLY A 25 -3.60 12.61 2.09
N GLU A 26 -2.84 11.93 2.94
CA GLU A 26 -1.39 11.97 2.86
C GLU A 26 -0.90 11.44 1.52
N LEU A 27 -1.54 10.36 1.06
CA LEU A 27 -1.30 9.81 -0.28
C LEU A 27 -2.59 9.99 -1.06
N LYS A 28 -2.49 10.64 -2.20
CA LYS A 28 -3.66 10.95 -3.02
C LYS A 28 -3.66 10.12 -4.28
N GLU A 29 -4.80 10.04 -4.90
CA GLU A 29 -4.94 9.33 -6.16
C GLU A 29 -3.85 9.78 -7.14
N GLY A 30 -3.16 8.82 -7.72
CA GLY A 30 -2.10 9.10 -8.68
C GLY A 30 -0.73 9.34 -8.06
N ASP A 31 -0.67 9.47 -6.73
CA ASP A 31 0.62 9.67 -6.08
C ASP A 31 1.46 8.40 -6.17
N LYS A 32 2.75 8.60 -6.42
CA LYS A 32 3.70 7.52 -6.44
C LYS A 32 4.12 7.18 -5.02
N LEU A 33 4.12 5.90 -4.69
CA LEU A 33 4.58 5.46 -3.39
C LEU A 33 6.11 5.50 -3.33
N PRO A 34 6.67 5.64 -2.14
CA PRO A 34 8.12 5.46 -1.96
C PRO A 34 8.55 4.09 -2.45
N THR A 35 9.84 3.91 -2.64
CA THR A 35 10.38 2.64 -3.12
C THR A 35 10.31 1.59 -2.02
N GLU A 36 10.50 0.32 -2.42
CA GLU A 36 10.58 -0.77 -1.46
C GLU A 36 11.75 -0.55 -0.49
N TYR A 37 12.84 0.01 -1.00
CA TYR A 37 14.00 0.29 -0.15
C TYR A 37 13.68 1.32 0.92
N TRP A 38 12.94 2.36 0.54
CA TRP A 38 12.55 3.37 1.50
C TRP A 38 11.65 2.78 2.59
N TYR A 39 10.68 1.98 2.19
CA TYR A 39 9.79 1.35 3.15
C TYR A 39 10.53 0.37 4.04
N ARG A 40 11.47 -0.39 3.47
CA ARG A 40 12.27 -1.32 4.26
C ARG A 40 12.98 -0.58 5.39
N ASP A 41 13.59 0.55 5.06
CA ASP A 41 14.34 1.31 6.06
C ASP A 41 13.39 2.00 7.04
N HIS A 42 12.26 2.48 6.55
CA HIS A 42 11.30 3.19 7.38
C HIS A 42 10.65 2.27 8.42
N TYR A 43 10.26 1.08 8.01
CA TYR A 43 9.60 0.13 8.89
C TYR A 43 10.57 -0.87 9.53
N GLN A 44 11.80 -0.91 9.07
CA GLN A 44 12.80 -1.86 9.58
C GLN A 44 12.32 -3.30 9.38
N VAL A 45 11.89 -3.62 8.19
CA VAL A 45 11.44 -4.96 7.80
C VAL A 45 12.13 -5.35 6.50
N SER A 46 11.98 -6.61 6.12
CA SER A 46 12.59 -7.08 4.87
C SER A 46 11.82 -6.55 3.67
N ARG A 47 12.50 -6.49 2.52
CA ARG A 47 11.86 -6.09 1.28
C ARG A 47 10.74 -7.05 0.89
N VAL A 48 10.91 -8.33 1.23
CA VAL A 48 9.88 -9.33 0.94
C VAL A 48 8.57 -8.97 1.64
N THR A 49 8.68 -8.53 2.88
CA THR A 49 7.50 -8.11 3.65
C THR A 49 6.83 -6.90 3.00
N ILE A 50 7.65 -5.92 2.59
CA ILE A 50 7.12 -4.73 1.91
C ILE A 50 6.46 -5.11 0.60
N ARG A 51 7.13 -5.94 -0.19
CA ARG A 51 6.60 -6.35 -1.48
C ARG A 51 5.26 -7.05 -1.33
N ARG A 52 5.14 -7.91 -0.32
CA ARG A 52 3.89 -8.60 -0.07
C ARG A 52 2.76 -7.62 0.24
N ALA A 53 3.03 -6.63 1.07
CA ALA A 53 2.02 -5.63 1.42
C ALA A 53 1.56 -4.90 0.16
N ILE A 54 2.51 -4.46 -0.67
CA ILE A 54 2.19 -3.71 -1.87
C ILE A 54 1.44 -4.59 -2.88
N GLU A 55 1.88 -5.85 -3.04
CA GLU A 55 1.21 -6.76 -3.98
C GLU A 55 -0.23 -6.99 -3.60
N GLU A 56 -0.50 -7.14 -2.31
CA GLU A 56 -1.87 -7.35 -1.88
C GLU A 56 -2.72 -6.11 -2.12
N LEU A 57 -2.16 -4.93 -1.91
CA LEU A 57 -2.90 -3.70 -2.19
C LEU A 57 -3.15 -3.51 -3.68
N VAL A 58 -2.21 -3.95 -4.51
CA VAL A 58 -2.43 -3.94 -5.95
C VAL A 58 -3.56 -4.90 -6.31
N ASN A 59 -3.56 -6.09 -5.72
CA ASN A 59 -4.62 -7.07 -5.98
C ASN A 59 -5.99 -6.58 -5.52
N GLU A 60 -6.00 -5.74 -4.50
CA GLU A 60 -7.24 -5.17 -3.98
C GLU A 60 -7.63 -3.88 -4.68
N ASN A 61 -6.88 -3.48 -5.69
CA ASN A 61 -7.14 -2.28 -6.49
C ASN A 61 -7.00 -0.98 -5.70
N VAL A 62 -6.30 -1.03 -4.58
CA VAL A 62 -5.95 0.17 -3.83
C VAL A 62 -4.76 0.86 -4.47
N LEU A 63 -3.84 0.04 -4.99
CA LEU A 63 -2.66 0.53 -5.71
C LEU A 63 -2.65 -0.03 -7.12
N GLU A 64 -1.88 0.62 -7.99
CA GLU A 64 -1.65 0.14 -9.35
C GLU A 64 -0.15 0.13 -9.60
N ARG A 65 0.28 -0.78 -10.45
CA ARG A 65 1.65 -0.81 -10.90
C ARG A 65 1.77 -0.05 -12.21
N GLU A 66 2.67 0.92 -12.25
CA GLU A 66 2.96 1.65 -13.48
C GLU A 66 4.41 1.40 -13.85
N ARG A 67 4.63 1.21 -15.15
CA ARG A 67 5.92 0.76 -15.63
C ARG A 67 7.08 1.63 -15.16
N LYS A 68 6.91 2.94 -15.21
CA LYS A 68 8.00 3.84 -14.87
C LYS A 68 7.97 4.36 -13.45
N LYS A 69 6.81 4.31 -12.82
CA LYS A 69 6.64 4.90 -11.50
C LYS A 69 6.63 3.88 -10.38
N GLY A 70 6.49 2.60 -10.71
CA GLY A 70 6.34 1.58 -9.69
C GLY A 70 4.91 1.54 -9.19
N ALA A 71 4.71 1.61 -7.89
CA ALA A 71 3.36 1.57 -7.33
C ALA A 71 2.82 2.98 -7.16
N VAL A 72 1.58 3.19 -7.58
CA VAL A 72 0.89 4.47 -7.42
C VAL A 72 -0.48 4.20 -6.81
N VAL A 73 -1.05 5.23 -6.19
CA VAL A 73 -2.38 5.13 -5.62
C VAL A 73 -3.40 5.07 -6.75
N ALA A 74 -4.22 4.01 -6.76
CA ALA A 74 -5.21 3.83 -7.82
C ALA A 74 -6.32 4.85 -7.66
N GLY A 75 -6.97 5.17 -8.77
CA GLY A 75 -8.15 6.02 -8.72
C GLY A 75 -9.29 5.30 -8.03
N LYS A 76 -10.15 6.05 -7.36
CA LYS A 76 -11.27 5.46 -6.69
C LYS A 76 -12.30 5.01 -7.65
N LYS A 77 -12.66 4.05 -7.53
CA LYS A 77 -13.59 3.73 -8.53
C LYS A 77 -14.66 2.90 -8.09
N VAL A 78 -14.17 3.39 -7.69
CA VAL A 78 -14.69 3.08 -7.56
C VAL A 78 -15.34 2.42 -7.46
N ASN A 79 -15.08 2.42 -7.36
CA ASN A 79 -15.57 2.04 -7.42
C ASN A 79 -16.00 1.27 -7.39
N ARG A 80 -16.06 1.04 -7.47
CA ARG A 80 -16.14 0.54 -7.53
C ARG A 80 -16.90 -0.19 -7.39
N GLN A 81 -17.11 -0.03 -7.47
CA GLN A 81 -17.73 -0.48 -7.66
C GLN A 81 -18.32 -0.88 -7.92
N VAL A 82 -18.56 -0.87 -7.99
CA VAL A 82 -19.09 -1.04 -8.55
C VAL A 82 -19.46 -1.60 -8.85
N ASN A 83 -19.40 -1.72 -8.95
CA ASN A 83 -19.69 -2.06 -9.56
C ASN A 83 -20.25 -2.61 -9.73
N LYS A 84 -20.59 -2.72 -9.72
CA LYS A 84 -21.11 -2.96 -10.12
C LYS A 84 -21.68 -3.27 -10.51
N ARG A 85 -22.12 -3.69 -10.80
CA ARG A 85 -22.59 -3.72 -11.49
C ARG A 85 -22.87 -4.05 -11.63
#